data_aeee2b81bf02163f017d81e88851ede2
#
_entry.id   aeee2b81bf02163f017d81e88851ede2
#
_cell.length_a   1.000
_cell.length_b   1.000
_cell.length_c   1.000
_cell.angle_alpha   90.00
_cell.angle_beta   90.00
_cell.angle_gamma   90.00
#
_symmetry.space_group_name_H-M   'P 1'
#
loop_
_entity.id
_entity.type
_entity.pdbx_description
1 polymer ?
#
loop_
_entity_poly.entity_id
_entity_poly.type
_entity_poly.pdbx_seq_one_letter_code
_entity_poly.pdbx_strand_id
1 'polypeptide(L)'
;MNIVEENWEQILNKMKLEYCSSNISYNTWIAPLTVYEVTDDTVYILVKLRASLEHIEEKYLLPFKVCIAEVTGYEYEVSFVTDDHVVIQEKKDTAVKKQQSNAIFEQANLNPKYTFDTFVVGSNNNFAHAASLAVADSPGEIYNPLFLYGGVGLGKTHLMHSIAHFILEKDPTKKVLYVTSETFTNELIDALKIGKNGNELAMTTFREKYRNNDVLLIDDIQFIIG
;
A
#
# COMPACT_ATOMS: atom_id res chain seq x y z
N MET A 1 -9.96 -16.41 -29.99
CA MET A 1 -9.77 -15.01 -29.63
C MET A 1 -11.15 -14.46 -29.38
N ASN A 2 -11.38 -13.88 -28.22
CA ASN A 2 -12.74 -13.42 -27.82
C ASN A 2 -12.92 -11.97 -28.29
N ILE A 3 -14.16 -11.56 -28.54
CA ILE A 3 -14.52 -10.21 -29.02
C ILE A 3 -14.00 -9.09 -28.08
N VAL A 4 -13.88 -9.37 -26.77
CA VAL A 4 -13.32 -8.42 -25.79
C VAL A 4 -11.82 -8.26 -25.99
N GLU A 5 -11.06 -9.36 -26.21
CA GLU A 5 -9.61 -9.31 -26.45
C GLU A 5 -9.30 -8.58 -27.76
N GLU A 6 -10.08 -8.80 -28.81
CA GLU A 6 -9.90 -8.15 -30.11
C GLU A 6 -10.14 -6.63 -30.03
N ASN A 7 -11.04 -6.19 -29.15
CA ASN A 7 -11.39 -4.79 -28.98
C ASN A 7 -10.78 -4.14 -27.73
N TRP A 8 -9.82 -4.79 -27.06
CA TRP A 8 -9.29 -4.32 -25.78
C TRP A 8 -8.71 -2.90 -25.85
N GLU A 9 -7.96 -2.59 -26.90
CA GLU A 9 -7.41 -1.25 -27.10
C GLU A 9 -8.49 -0.17 -27.26
N GLN A 10 -9.62 -0.50 -27.91
CA GLN A 10 -10.73 0.43 -28.06
C GLN A 10 -11.44 0.66 -26.72
N ILE A 11 -11.58 -0.40 -25.90
CA ILE A 11 -12.13 -0.30 -24.54
C ILE A 11 -11.25 0.59 -23.67
N LEU A 12 -9.92 0.38 -23.66
CA LEU A 12 -8.98 1.21 -22.93
C LEU A 12 -8.99 2.68 -23.39
N ASN A 13 -9.06 2.93 -24.69
CA ASN A 13 -9.16 4.28 -25.23
C ASN A 13 -10.44 4.99 -24.80
N LYS A 14 -11.55 4.26 -24.76
CA LYS A 14 -12.83 4.78 -24.28
C LYS A 14 -12.77 5.11 -22.79
N MET A 15 -12.21 4.21 -22.00
CA MET A 15 -11.93 4.44 -20.57
C MET A 15 -11.10 5.70 -20.35
N LYS A 16 -10.08 5.93 -21.19
CA LYS A 16 -9.23 7.11 -21.14
C LYS A 16 -10.01 8.40 -21.37
N LEU A 17 -10.88 8.40 -22.38
CA LEU A 17 -11.58 9.61 -22.82
C LEU A 17 -12.75 9.98 -21.89
N GLU A 18 -13.49 8.98 -21.37
CA GLU A 18 -14.75 9.22 -20.68
C GLU A 18 -14.62 9.16 -19.14
N TYR A 19 -13.68 8.33 -18.62
CA TYR A 19 -13.62 8.03 -17.19
C TYR A 19 -12.30 8.42 -16.50
N CYS A 20 -11.27 8.83 -17.26
CA CYS A 20 -10.02 9.29 -16.69
C CYS A 20 -9.93 10.82 -16.67
N SER A 21 -9.79 11.40 -15.50
CA SER A 21 -9.67 12.85 -15.31
C SER A 21 -8.32 13.42 -15.80
N SER A 22 -7.32 12.56 -16.01
CA SER A 22 -5.99 12.96 -16.47
C SER A 22 -5.23 11.82 -17.16
N ASN A 23 -4.24 12.16 -18.00
CA ASN A 23 -3.33 11.17 -18.57
C ASN A 23 -2.51 10.39 -17.51
N ILE A 24 -2.24 11.01 -16.37
CA ILE A 24 -1.54 10.37 -15.26
C ILE A 24 -2.43 9.26 -14.67
N SER A 25 -3.69 9.55 -14.41
CA SER A 25 -4.66 8.58 -13.90
C SER A 25 -4.82 7.39 -14.85
N TYR A 26 -4.90 7.65 -16.15
CA TYR A 26 -4.95 6.60 -17.16
C TYR A 26 -3.70 5.71 -17.14
N ASN A 27 -2.50 6.32 -17.23
CA ASN A 27 -1.25 5.56 -17.29
C ASN A 27 -0.96 4.76 -16.02
N THR A 28 -1.42 5.25 -14.88
CA THR A 28 -1.19 4.58 -13.59
C THR A 28 -2.16 3.42 -13.35
N TRP A 29 -3.44 3.62 -13.66
CA TRP A 29 -4.48 2.69 -13.22
C TRP A 29 -5.09 1.84 -14.33
N ILE A 30 -5.18 2.36 -15.56
CA ILE A 30 -5.92 1.72 -16.65
C ILE A 30 -4.98 1.10 -17.70
N ALA A 31 -3.95 1.82 -18.14
CA ALA A 31 -3.05 1.34 -19.19
C ALA A 31 -2.32 0.01 -18.84
N PRO A 32 -1.97 -0.30 -17.57
CA PRO A 32 -1.31 -1.55 -17.21
C PRO A 32 -2.26 -2.75 -17.18
N LEU A 33 -3.59 -2.55 -17.28
CA LEU A 33 -4.58 -3.63 -17.19
C LEU A 33 -4.61 -4.45 -18.48
N THR A 34 -4.73 -5.76 -18.33
CA THR A 34 -4.82 -6.71 -19.45
C THR A 34 -5.97 -7.67 -19.21
N VAL A 35 -6.56 -8.19 -20.28
CA VAL A 35 -7.55 -9.27 -20.17
C VAL A 35 -6.81 -10.53 -19.73
N TYR A 36 -7.28 -11.16 -18.67
CA TYR A 36 -6.76 -12.43 -18.17
C TYR A 36 -7.53 -13.61 -18.79
N GLU A 37 -8.83 -13.57 -18.68
CA GLU A 37 -9.73 -14.60 -19.19
C GLU A 37 -11.11 -14.01 -19.50
N VAL A 38 -11.81 -14.56 -20.47
CA VAL A 38 -13.19 -14.22 -20.75
C VAL A 38 -14.01 -15.50 -20.76
N THR A 39 -14.96 -15.59 -19.86
CA THR A 39 -15.97 -16.67 -19.83
C THR A 39 -17.23 -16.24 -20.59
N ASP A 40 -18.28 -17.07 -20.59
CA ASP A 40 -19.53 -16.76 -21.31
C ASP A 40 -20.21 -15.48 -20.80
N ASP A 41 -20.04 -15.14 -19.54
CA ASP A 41 -20.71 -14.02 -18.87
C ASP A 41 -19.78 -13.04 -18.14
N THR A 42 -18.51 -13.37 -17.98
CA THR A 42 -17.58 -12.59 -17.14
C THR A 42 -16.24 -12.33 -17.83
N VAL A 43 -15.76 -11.09 -17.75
CA VAL A 43 -14.43 -10.67 -18.17
C VAL A 43 -13.54 -10.52 -16.94
N TYR A 44 -12.48 -11.29 -16.87
CA TYR A 44 -11.45 -11.20 -15.84
C TYR A 44 -10.33 -10.28 -16.31
N ILE A 45 -10.08 -9.21 -15.57
CA ILE A 45 -9.07 -8.20 -15.90
C ILE A 45 -7.91 -8.33 -14.90
N LEU A 46 -6.69 -8.54 -15.41
CA LEU A 46 -5.49 -8.68 -14.61
C LEU A 46 -5.00 -7.33 -14.11
N VAL A 47 -4.86 -7.23 -12.80
CA VAL A 47 -4.25 -6.10 -12.08
C VAL A 47 -2.88 -6.55 -11.57
N LYS A 48 -1.80 -6.03 -12.17
CA LYS A 48 -0.42 -6.42 -11.82
C LYS A 48 -0.02 -6.02 -10.40
N LEU A 49 -0.58 -4.93 -9.90
CA LEU A 49 -0.26 -4.40 -8.57
C LEU A 49 -1.43 -4.65 -7.62
N ARG A 50 -1.29 -5.61 -6.70
CA ARG A 50 -2.34 -6.00 -5.75
C ARG A 50 -2.87 -4.83 -4.90
N ALA A 51 -1.99 -3.92 -4.49
CA ALA A 51 -2.37 -2.73 -3.73
C ALA A 51 -3.33 -1.80 -4.49
N SER A 52 -3.42 -1.93 -5.81
CA SER A 52 -4.31 -1.13 -6.66
C SER A 52 -5.69 -1.75 -6.85
N LEU A 53 -5.89 -3.00 -6.45
CA LEU A 53 -7.09 -3.78 -6.75
C LEU A 53 -8.35 -3.11 -6.19
N GLU A 54 -8.37 -2.81 -4.90
CA GLU A 54 -9.53 -2.21 -4.22
C GLU A 54 -9.90 -0.84 -4.84
N HIS A 55 -8.90 0.00 -5.12
CA HIS A 55 -9.10 1.28 -5.77
C HIS A 55 -9.66 1.14 -7.20
N ILE A 56 -9.14 0.17 -7.96
CA ILE A 56 -9.59 -0.10 -9.33
C ILE A 56 -11.02 -0.65 -9.31
N GLU A 57 -11.34 -1.56 -8.40
CA GLU A 57 -12.70 -2.12 -8.24
C GLU A 57 -13.70 -1.03 -7.88
N GLU A 58 -13.43 -0.24 -6.86
CA GLU A 58 -14.36 0.80 -6.42
C GLU A 58 -14.63 1.86 -7.49
N LYS A 59 -13.60 2.24 -8.22
CA LYS A 59 -13.67 3.39 -9.13
C LYS A 59 -14.00 3.00 -10.57
N TYR A 60 -13.49 1.87 -11.04
CA TYR A 60 -13.51 1.54 -12.48
C TYR A 60 -14.34 0.31 -12.84
N LEU A 61 -14.94 -0.41 -11.89
CA LEU A 61 -15.76 -1.58 -12.15
C LEU A 61 -16.96 -1.24 -13.08
N LEU A 62 -17.76 -0.26 -12.69
CA LEU A 62 -18.90 0.19 -13.50
C LEU A 62 -18.47 0.79 -14.84
N PRO A 63 -17.48 1.69 -14.91
CA PRO A 63 -16.91 2.16 -16.16
C PRO A 63 -16.49 1.05 -17.12
N PHE A 64 -15.80 0.02 -16.65
CA PHE A 64 -15.41 -1.10 -17.52
C PHE A 64 -16.61 -1.89 -18.04
N LYS A 65 -17.61 -2.18 -17.21
CA LYS A 65 -18.85 -2.84 -17.65
C LYS A 65 -19.51 -2.05 -18.77
N VAL A 66 -19.65 -0.74 -18.62
CA VAL A 66 -20.26 0.14 -19.63
C VAL A 66 -19.41 0.16 -20.91
N CYS A 67 -18.11 0.40 -20.82
CA CYS A 67 -17.25 0.46 -22.00
C CYS A 67 -17.19 -0.87 -22.76
N ILE A 68 -17.16 -2.00 -22.05
CA ILE A 68 -17.19 -3.33 -22.68
C ILE A 68 -18.51 -3.54 -23.40
N ALA A 69 -19.65 -3.25 -22.77
CA ALA A 69 -20.96 -3.41 -23.39
C ALA A 69 -21.13 -2.52 -24.62
N GLU A 70 -20.66 -1.28 -24.58
CA GLU A 70 -20.78 -0.35 -25.71
C GLU A 70 -19.85 -0.69 -26.88
N VAL A 71 -18.68 -1.25 -26.62
CA VAL A 71 -17.72 -1.62 -27.68
C VAL A 71 -18.05 -2.99 -28.27
N THR A 72 -18.44 -3.95 -27.46
CA THR A 72 -18.68 -5.34 -27.90
C THR A 72 -20.14 -5.60 -28.29
N GLY A 73 -21.09 -4.81 -27.76
CA GLY A 73 -22.53 -5.03 -27.92
C GLY A 73 -23.09 -6.11 -26.97
N TYR A 74 -22.30 -6.63 -26.06
CA TYR A 74 -22.69 -7.66 -25.08
C TYR A 74 -22.45 -7.18 -23.66
N GLU A 75 -23.37 -7.52 -22.75
CA GLU A 75 -23.21 -7.26 -21.33
C GLU A 75 -22.40 -8.37 -20.68
N TYR A 76 -21.28 -8.00 -20.08
CA TYR A 76 -20.44 -8.88 -19.29
C TYR A 76 -20.37 -8.41 -17.83
N GLU A 77 -20.30 -9.36 -16.92
CA GLU A 77 -19.79 -9.09 -15.59
C GLU A 77 -18.28 -8.85 -15.68
N VAL A 78 -17.76 -7.96 -14.84
CA VAL A 78 -16.32 -7.65 -14.78
C VAL A 78 -15.80 -8.01 -13.42
N SER A 79 -14.68 -8.72 -13.40
CA SER A 79 -13.94 -9.06 -12.17
C SER A 79 -12.47 -8.73 -12.35
N PHE A 80 -11.88 -8.07 -11.35
CA PHE A 80 -10.45 -7.81 -11.35
C PHE A 80 -9.71 -8.91 -10.59
N VAL A 81 -8.62 -9.39 -11.16
CA VAL A 81 -7.81 -10.49 -10.61
C VAL A 81 -6.34 -10.09 -10.56
N THR A 82 -5.59 -10.66 -9.63
CA THR A 82 -4.13 -10.48 -9.52
C THR A 82 -3.41 -11.78 -9.84
N ASP A 83 -2.13 -11.72 -10.21
CA ASP A 83 -1.32 -12.89 -10.56
C ASP A 83 -1.30 -13.98 -9.47
N ASP A 84 -1.49 -13.60 -8.21
CA ASP A 84 -1.55 -14.55 -7.08
C ASP A 84 -2.92 -15.25 -6.95
N HIS A 85 -3.89 -14.91 -7.76
CA HIS A 85 -5.26 -15.42 -7.71
C HIS A 85 -5.69 -16.26 -8.92
N VAL A 86 -4.78 -17.06 -9.44
CA VAL A 86 -5.21 -18.26 -10.16
C VAL A 86 -5.64 -19.29 -9.11
N VAL A 87 -6.93 -19.40 -8.90
CA VAL A 87 -7.61 -20.22 -7.87
C VAL A 87 -7.94 -19.41 -6.62
N ILE A 88 -9.12 -18.84 -6.55
CA ILE A 88 -10.01 -19.02 -5.41
C ILE A 88 -11.40 -18.45 -5.74
N GLN A 89 -12.30 -19.29 -6.21
CA GLN A 89 -13.67 -19.21 -5.77
C GLN A 89 -13.67 -19.47 -4.27
N GLU A 90 -13.79 -18.42 -3.46
CA GLU A 90 -14.28 -18.59 -2.10
C GLU A 90 -14.53 -17.24 -1.41
N LYS A 91 -15.80 -16.89 -1.33
CA LYS A 91 -16.34 -15.78 -0.51
C LYS A 91 -16.21 -16.02 1.01
N LYS A 92 -15.41 -16.98 1.48
CA LYS A 92 -15.26 -17.32 2.92
C LYS A 92 -13.94 -16.89 3.54
N ASP A 93 -12.89 -16.62 2.76
CA ASP A 93 -11.56 -16.34 3.31
C ASP A 93 -11.25 -14.86 3.55
N THR A 94 -12.08 -13.94 3.03
CA THR A 94 -11.89 -12.49 3.23
C THR A 94 -12.04 -12.06 4.70
N ALA A 95 -12.85 -12.74 5.47
CA ALA A 95 -13.05 -12.42 6.88
C ALA A 95 -11.87 -12.83 7.77
N VAL A 96 -11.23 -13.96 7.45
CA VAL A 96 -10.09 -14.49 8.22
C VAL A 96 -8.81 -13.74 7.89
N LYS A 97 -8.58 -13.39 6.61
CA LYS A 97 -7.42 -12.58 6.19
C LYS A 97 -7.50 -11.15 6.72
N LYS A 98 -8.68 -10.54 6.75
CA LYS A 98 -8.87 -9.18 7.31
C LYS A 98 -8.65 -9.14 8.82
N GLN A 99 -8.92 -10.22 9.56
CA GLN A 99 -8.61 -10.32 10.98
C GLN A 99 -7.10 -10.52 11.23
N GLN A 100 -6.41 -11.29 10.41
CA GLN A 100 -4.96 -11.49 10.55
C GLN A 100 -4.17 -10.24 10.15
N SER A 101 -4.54 -9.53 9.08
CA SER A 101 -3.89 -8.27 8.71
C SER A 101 -4.11 -7.19 9.78
N ASN A 102 -5.31 -7.05 10.31
CA ASN A 102 -5.57 -6.10 11.40
C ASN A 102 -4.68 -6.39 12.63
N ALA A 103 -4.50 -7.65 13.01
CA ALA A 103 -3.60 -8.01 14.10
C ALA A 103 -2.13 -7.64 13.84
N ILE A 104 -1.66 -7.77 12.61
CA ILE A 104 -0.29 -7.37 12.21
C ILE A 104 -0.13 -5.85 12.26
N PHE A 105 -1.12 -5.10 11.78
CA PHE A 105 -1.10 -3.63 11.82
C PHE A 105 -1.21 -3.10 13.26
N GLU A 106 -2.00 -3.74 14.10
CA GLU A 106 -2.08 -3.42 15.54
C GLU A 106 -0.75 -3.69 16.27
N GLN A 107 -0.08 -4.81 15.97
CA GLN A 107 1.25 -5.11 16.51
C GLN A 107 2.30 -4.09 16.07
N ALA A 108 2.22 -3.60 14.85
CA ALA A 108 3.10 -2.56 14.32
C ALA A 108 2.71 -1.14 14.79
N ASN A 109 1.65 -0.99 15.59
CA ASN A 109 1.11 0.27 16.09
C ASN A 109 0.74 1.26 14.97
N LEU A 110 0.13 0.76 13.89
CA LEU A 110 -0.22 1.54 12.71
C LEU A 110 -1.66 2.04 12.75
N ASN A 111 -1.85 3.27 12.29
CA ASN A 111 -3.18 3.82 12.11
C ASN A 111 -3.78 3.30 10.79
N PRO A 112 -4.89 2.54 10.80
CA PRO A 112 -5.47 1.93 9.60
C PRO A 112 -5.99 2.94 8.56
N LYS A 113 -6.15 4.22 8.94
CA LYS A 113 -6.61 5.27 8.04
C LYS A 113 -5.47 5.94 7.24
N TYR A 114 -4.21 5.68 7.61
CA TYR A 114 -3.06 6.34 7.00
C TYR A 114 -2.43 5.44 5.95
N THR A 115 -3.04 5.38 4.79
CA THR A 115 -2.58 4.65 3.61
C THR A 115 -2.22 5.62 2.49
N PHE A 116 -1.51 5.16 1.46
CA PHE A 116 -1.22 5.99 0.28
C PHE A 116 -2.51 6.41 -0.45
N ASP A 117 -3.55 5.57 -0.43
CA ASP A 117 -4.83 5.86 -1.10
C ASP A 117 -5.60 7.00 -0.44
N THR A 118 -5.47 7.14 0.89
CA THR A 118 -6.12 8.21 1.65
C THR A 118 -5.28 9.48 1.74
N PHE A 119 -4.04 9.45 1.25
CA PHE A 119 -3.16 10.60 1.25
C PHE A 119 -3.49 11.57 0.11
N VAL A 120 -3.74 12.84 0.46
CA VAL A 120 -4.04 13.88 -0.54
C VAL A 120 -2.75 14.41 -1.16
N VAL A 121 -2.51 14.07 -2.41
CA VAL A 121 -1.34 14.52 -3.16
C VAL A 121 -1.59 15.90 -3.79
N GLY A 122 -0.67 16.83 -3.56
CA GLY A 122 -0.66 18.17 -4.15
C GLY A 122 0.75 18.55 -4.64
N SER A 123 0.87 19.73 -5.25
CA SER A 123 2.15 20.21 -5.81
C SER A 123 3.28 20.29 -4.76
N ASN A 124 2.94 20.54 -3.50
CA ASN A 124 3.91 20.77 -2.42
C ASN A 124 4.38 19.48 -1.73
N ASN A 125 3.68 18.36 -1.91
CA ASN A 125 4.00 17.09 -1.26
C ASN A 125 4.22 15.93 -2.24
N ASN A 126 4.07 16.17 -3.54
CA ASN A 126 4.21 15.16 -4.59
C ASN A 126 5.57 14.45 -4.53
N PHE A 127 6.66 15.20 -4.31
CA PHE A 127 8.00 14.62 -4.19
C PHE A 127 8.12 13.72 -2.95
N ALA A 128 7.61 14.17 -1.80
CA ALA A 128 7.62 13.37 -0.57
C ALA A 128 6.78 12.08 -0.72
N HIS A 129 5.63 12.18 -1.38
CA HIS A 129 4.78 11.03 -1.70
C HIS A 129 5.50 10.04 -2.62
N ALA A 130 6.10 10.51 -3.73
CA ALA A 130 6.82 9.67 -4.68
C ALA A 130 8.04 8.97 -4.04
N ALA A 131 8.82 9.69 -3.22
CA ALA A 131 9.94 9.13 -2.49
C ALA A 131 9.49 8.08 -1.46
N SER A 132 8.38 8.33 -0.76
CA SER A 132 7.79 7.39 0.19
C SER A 132 7.32 6.11 -0.49
N LEU A 133 6.68 6.23 -1.66
CA LEU A 133 6.24 5.09 -2.45
C LEU A 133 7.43 4.27 -2.96
N ALA A 134 8.50 4.92 -3.42
CA ALA A 134 9.71 4.24 -3.86
C ALA A 134 10.38 3.44 -2.73
N VAL A 135 10.42 4.00 -1.50
CA VAL A 135 10.92 3.28 -0.31
C VAL A 135 10.00 2.12 0.07
N ALA A 136 8.69 2.31 -0.03
CA ALA A 136 7.74 1.25 0.28
C ALA A 136 7.83 0.07 -0.70
N ASP A 137 8.08 0.35 -1.97
CA ASP A 137 8.24 -0.70 -2.99
C ASP A 137 9.55 -1.47 -2.86
N SER A 138 10.67 -0.78 -2.56
CA SER A 138 12.01 -1.35 -2.44
C SER A 138 12.74 -0.82 -1.20
N PRO A 139 12.39 -1.31 0.01
CA PRO A 139 12.98 -0.83 1.25
C PRO A 139 14.49 -1.03 1.31
N GLY A 140 15.22 0.05 1.61
CA GLY A 140 16.67 0.02 1.77
C GLY A 140 17.48 0.19 0.48
N GLU A 141 16.87 0.14 -0.70
CA GLU A 141 17.60 0.18 -1.98
C GLU A 141 17.83 1.61 -2.49
N ILE A 142 16.78 2.46 -2.48
CA ILE A 142 16.85 3.78 -3.13
C ILE A 142 17.18 4.86 -2.10
N TYR A 143 16.44 4.90 -1.00
CA TYR A 143 16.62 5.89 0.07
C TYR A 143 16.73 5.18 1.42
N ASN A 144 17.91 5.22 2.04
CA ASN A 144 18.14 4.69 3.38
C ASN A 144 19.22 5.53 4.09
N PRO A 145 18.85 6.39 5.04
CA PRO A 145 17.49 6.67 5.50
C PRO A 145 16.69 7.58 4.55
N LEU A 146 15.36 7.42 4.53
CA LEU A 146 14.46 8.45 4.03
C LEU A 146 14.15 9.42 5.18
N PHE A 147 14.39 10.71 4.97
CA PHE A 147 14.10 11.75 5.94
C PHE A 147 13.00 12.67 5.44
N LEU A 148 11.83 12.63 6.10
CA LEU A 148 10.69 13.48 5.81
C LEU A 148 10.66 14.66 6.77
N TYR A 149 10.76 15.88 6.25
CA TYR A 149 10.73 17.11 7.05
C TYR A 149 9.70 18.11 6.52
N GLY A 150 9.26 19.00 7.38
CA GLY A 150 8.27 20.01 7.04
C GLY A 150 7.44 20.42 8.26
N GLY A 151 6.56 21.41 8.09
CA GLY A 151 5.69 21.94 9.13
C GLY A 151 4.71 20.90 9.70
N VAL A 152 4.03 21.29 10.77
CA VAL A 152 2.99 20.46 11.40
C VAL A 152 1.80 20.34 10.46
N GLY A 153 1.14 19.17 10.45
CA GLY A 153 -0.07 18.92 9.65
C GLY A 153 0.17 18.63 8.16
N LEU A 154 1.41 18.56 7.69
CA LEU A 154 1.72 18.30 6.28
C LEU A 154 1.71 16.81 5.87
N GLY A 155 1.32 15.92 6.78
CA GLY A 155 1.14 14.49 6.46
C GLY A 155 2.39 13.62 6.59
N LYS A 156 3.45 14.05 7.29
CA LYS A 156 4.67 13.23 7.50
C LYS A 156 4.36 11.90 8.16
N THR A 157 3.65 11.91 9.27
CA THR A 157 3.19 10.71 9.99
C THR A 157 2.30 9.84 9.11
N HIS A 158 1.42 10.44 8.30
CA HIS A 158 0.59 9.72 7.35
C HIS A 158 1.45 8.95 6.33
N LEU A 159 2.43 9.59 5.70
CA LEU A 159 3.33 8.93 4.76
C LEU A 159 4.16 7.81 5.40
N MET A 160 4.61 7.98 6.64
CA MET A 160 5.33 6.93 7.38
C MET A 160 4.45 5.70 7.60
N HIS A 161 3.20 5.89 8.05
CA HIS A 161 2.24 4.79 8.18
C HIS A 161 1.90 4.16 6.82
N SER A 162 1.76 4.97 5.77
CA SER A 162 1.51 4.47 4.40
C SER A 162 2.62 3.54 3.91
N ILE A 163 3.89 3.90 4.16
CA ILE A 163 5.05 3.04 3.86
C ILE A 163 4.91 1.70 4.59
N ALA A 164 4.61 1.74 5.90
CA ALA A 164 4.48 0.54 6.71
C ALA A 164 3.33 -0.36 6.23
N HIS A 165 2.16 0.21 5.96
CA HIS A 165 1.01 -0.52 5.43
C HIS A 165 1.35 -1.21 4.11
N PHE A 166 1.91 -0.47 3.16
CA PHE A 166 2.28 -1.00 1.85
C PHE A 166 3.27 -2.16 1.94
N ILE A 167 4.30 -2.06 2.80
CA ILE A 167 5.30 -3.11 3.00
C ILE A 167 4.65 -4.36 3.59
N LEU A 168 3.82 -4.22 4.63
CA LEU A 168 3.16 -5.34 5.29
C LEU A 168 2.06 -5.98 4.44
N GLU A 169 1.41 -5.23 3.57
CA GLU A 169 0.47 -5.75 2.58
C GLU A 169 1.18 -6.57 1.50
N LYS A 170 2.35 -6.09 1.05
CA LYS A 170 3.18 -6.78 0.04
C LYS A 170 3.85 -8.03 0.61
N ASP A 171 4.35 -7.95 1.84
CA ASP A 171 5.01 -9.06 2.56
C ASP A 171 4.69 -9.03 4.05
N PRO A 172 3.65 -9.78 4.51
CA PRO A 172 3.27 -9.84 5.92
C PRO A 172 4.32 -10.45 6.85
N THR A 173 5.39 -11.05 6.32
CA THR A 173 6.48 -11.62 7.13
C THR A 173 7.51 -10.59 7.56
N LYS A 174 7.48 -9.40 6.96
CA LYS A 174 8.39 -8.29 7.30
C LYS A 174 8.14 -7.76 8.69
N LYS A 175 9.22 -7.47 9.39
CA LYS A 175 9.19 -6.86 10.71
C LYS A 175 9.26 -5.34 10.55
N VAL A 176 8.12 -4.69 10.72
CA VAL A 176 8.00 -3.24 10.68
C VAL A 176 7.70 -2.72 12.06
N LEU A 177 8.48 -1.75 12.54
CA LEU A 177 8.28 -1.09 13.82
C LEU A 177 8.10 0.41 13.62
N TYR A 178 6.94 0.93 14.03
CA TYR A 178 6.71 2.36 14.16
C TYR A 178 6.82 2.79 15.62
N VAL A 179 7.57 3.87 15.86
CA VAL A 179 7.80 4.41 17.19
C VAL A 179 7.97 5.93 17.13
N THR A 180 7.51 6.66 18.15
CA THR A 180 7.88 8.06 18.32
C THR A 180 9.26 8.16 18.94
N SER A 181 9.98 9.25 18.64
CA SER A 181 11.30 9.50 19.23
C SER A 181 11.24 9.61 20.76
N GLU A 182 10.14 10.11 21.30
CA GLU A 182 9.89 10.15 22.75
C GLU A 182 9.84 8.75 23.34
N THR A 183 9.04 7.85 22.76
CA THR A 183 8.93 6.45 23.21
C THR A 183 10.29 5.75 23.13
N PHE A 184 11.00 5.90 22.01
CA PHE A 184 12.34 5.35 21.84
C PHE A 184 13.31 5.84 22.93
N THR A 185 13.32 7.13 23.22
CA THR A 185 14.19 7.74 24.23
C THR A 185 13.84 7.26 25.64
N ASN A 186 12.56 7.20 25.99
CA ASN A 186 12.13 6.73 27.29
C ASN A 186 12.49 5.26 27.50
N GLU A 187 12.27 4.39 26.53
CA GLU A 187 12.67 2.98 26.60
C GLU A 187 14.19 2.80 26.71
N LEU A 188 14.99 3.64 26.01
CA LEU A 188 16.44 3.64 26.13
C LEU A 188 16.89 4.03 27.53
N ILE A 189 16.33 5.09 28.10
CA ILE A 189 16.63 5.57 29.44
C ILE A 189 16.29 4.49 30.47
N ASP A 190 15.16 3.84 30.35
CA ASP A 190 14.74 2.80 31.27
C ASP A 190 15.62 1.54 31.17
N ALA A 191 15.99 1.14 29.94
CA ALA A 191 16.95 0.06 29.76
C ALA A 191 18.32 0.37 30.38
N LEU A 192 18.79 1.64 30.28
CA LEU A 192 20.03 2.09 30.91
C LEU A 192 19.94 2.10 32.45
N LYS A 193 18.82 2.55 33.03
CA LYS A 193 18.60 2.55 34.49
C LYS A 193 18.60 1.13 35.04
N ILE A 194 17.87 0.23 34.39
CA ILE A 194 17.78 -1.18 34.79
C ILE A 194 19.14 -1.87 34.63
N GLY A 195 19.85 -1.58 33.52
CA GLY A 195 21.20 -2.12 33.28
C GLY A 195 22.22 -1.71 34.34
N LYS A 196 22.17 -0.45 34.82
CA LYS A 196 23.03 0.02 35.92
C LYS A 196 22.81 -0.73 37.23
N ASN A 197 21.65 -1.30 37.44
CA ASN A 197 21.29 -2.13 38.61
C ASN A 197 21.71 -3.61 38.45
N GLY A 198 22.56 -3.93 37.47
CA GLY A 198 23.11 -5.27 37.26
C GLY A 198 22.30 -6.17 36.33
N ASN A 199 21.25 -5.65 35.69
CA ASN A 199 20.46 -6.41 34.72
C ASN A 199 20.86 -6.06 33.28
N GLU A 200 21.90 -6.73 32.76
CA GLU A 200 22.37 -6.55 31.37
C GLU A 200 21.33 -6.98 30.32
N LEU A 201 20.35 -7.80 30.70
CA LEU A 201 19.29 -8.29 29.80
C LEU A 201 18.42 -7.15 29.27
N ALA A 202 18.16 -6.11 30.08
CA ALA A 202 17.31 -4.99 29.68
C ALA A 202 17.86 -4.25 28.45
N MET A 203 19.18 -4.01 28.41
CA MET A 203 19.83 -3.37 27.26
C MET A 203 19.88 -4.29 26.04
N THR A 204 20.02 -5.58 26.24
CA THR A 204 19.98 -6.57 25.16
C THR A 204 18.58 -6.62 24.53
N THR A 205 17.54 -6.68 25.34
CA THR A 205 16.14 -6.65 24.88
C THR A 205 15.83 -5.37 24.11
N PHE A 206 16.29 -4.21 24.63
CA PHE A 206 16.13 -2.94 23.89
C PHE A 206 16.80 -3.00 22.50
N ARG A 207 18.05 -3.49 22.43
CA ARG A 207 18.77 -3.61 21.16
C ARG A 207 18.06 -4.58 20.20
N GLU A 208 17.58 -5.70 20.68
CA GLU A 208 16.84 -6.68 19.88
C GLU A 208 15.55 -6.09 19.32
N LYS A 209 14.79 -5.35 20.14
CA LYS A 209 13.55 -4.68 19.70
C LYS A 209 13.78 -3.73 18.53
N TYR A 210 14.86 -2.95 18.55
CA TYR A 210 15.09 -1.89 17.55
C TYR A 210 15.99 -2.31 16.38
N ARG A 211 16.85 -3.31 16.55
CA ARG A 211 17.79 -3.75 15.50
C ARG A 211 17.29 -4.89 14.64
N ASN A 212 16.37 -5.70 15.15
CA ASN A 212 15.88 -6.88 14.46
C ASN A 212 14.62 -6.60 13.62
N ASN A 213 14.50 -5.38 13.09
CA ASN A 213 13.42 -5.00 12.18
C ASN A 213 13.96 -4.87 10.76
N ASP A 214 13.14 -5.25 9.78
CA ASP A 214 13.40 -4.98 8.37
C ASP A 214 13.23 -3.49 8.06
N VAL A 215 12.25 -2.86 8.73
CA VAL A 215 11.95 -1.43 8.58
C VAL A 215 11.68 -0.80 9.95
N LEU A 216 12.40 0.27 10.24
CA LEU A 216 12.22 1.08 11.45
C LEU A 216 11.76 2.48 11.06
N LEU A 217 10.61 2.89 11.58
CA LEU A 217 10.00 4.20 11.38
C LEU A 217 10.04 4.98 12.70
N ILE A 218 10.79 6.08 12.72
CA ILE A 218 10.91 6.94 13.91
C ILE A 218 10.27 8.28 13.60
N ASP A 219 9.17 8.59 14.28
CA ASP A 219 8.46 9.86 14.13
C ASP A 219 8.94 10.90 15.15
N ASP A 220 8.68 12.17 14.81
CA ASP A 220 8.96 13.31 15.68
C ASP A 220 10.40 13.39 16.18
N ILE A 221 11.37 13.10 15.30
CA ILE A 221 12.80 13.02 15.62
C ILE A 221 13.36 14.32 16.25
N GLN A 222 12.70 15.44 16.06
CA GLN A 222 13.09 16.73 16.64
C GLN A 222 13.12 16.73 18.18
N PHE A 223 12.40 15.84 18.84
CA PHE A 223 12.41 15.73 20.32
C PHE A 223 13.67 15.05 20.87
N ILE A 224 14.49 14.42 20.02
CA ILE A 224 15.81 13.88 20.46
C ILE A 224 16.89 14.97 20.49
N ILE A 225 16.67 16.07 19.75
CA ILE A 225 17.67 17.13 19.52
C ILE A 225 17.46 18.30 20.51
N GLY A 226 16.75 18.10 21.61
CA GLY A 226 16.42 19.13 22.60
C GLY A 226 17.61 19.76 23.30
#